data_33c997029b006256b288d50db26cf863
#
_entry.id   33c997029b006256b288d50db26cf863
#
_cell.length_a   1.000
_cell.length_b   1.000
_cell.length_c   1.000
_cell.angle_alpha   90.00
_cell.angle_beta   90.00
_cell.angle_gamma   90.00
#
_symmetry.space_group_name_H-M   'P 1'
#
loop_
_entity.id
_entity.type
_entity.pdbx_description
1 polymer ?
#
loop_
_entity_poly.entity_id
_entity_poly.type
_entity_poly.pdbx_seq_one_letter_code
_entity_poly.pdbx_strand_id
1 'polypeptide(L)'
;MPGVHSLVMPVFFSFAQVREDLAKHTAGLEPAQIWRTIGANSLGFQLKHIAGSVDRITSYLMEQPLTDAQMAFLRQESSGSEDITALLALVDASLSHSEDRLRQLDQNSIYEARSVGRRALPTTVIGLLVHLAEHTQRHLGQAIMLSRLARQPG
;
A
#
# COMPACT_ATOMS: atom_id res chain seq x y z
N MET A 1 -9.01 15.93 -11.28
CA MET A 1 -7.56 16.13 -11.10
C MET A 1 -6.94 16.48 -12.46
N PRO A 2 -6.45 17.70 -12.66
CA PRO A 2 -5.82 18.06 -13.91
C PRO A 2 -4.58 17.18 -14.16
N GLY A 3 -4.38 16.73 -15.41
CA GLY A 3 -3.21 15.96 -15.82
C GLY A 3 -3.17 14.48 -15.44
N VAL A 4 -4.27 13.92 -14.90
CA VAL A 4 -4.37 12.47 -14.59
C VAL A 4 -5.34 11.82 -15.57
N HIS A 5 -4.91 10.71 -16.17
CA HIS A 5 -5.77 9.92 -17.06
C HIS A 5 -6.97 9.35 -16.29
N SER A 6 -8.15 9.35 -16.91
CA SER A 6 -9.41 8.93 -16.25
C SER A 6 -9.37 7.51 -15.68
N LEU A 7 -8.66 6.58 -16.33
CA LEU A 7 -8.51 5.20 -15.84
C LEU A 7 -7.53 5.05 -14.66
N VAL A 8 -6.70 6.07 -14.40
CA VAL A 8 -5.78 6.10 -13.26
C VAL A 8 -6.44 6.78 -12.04
N MET A 9 -7.42 7.64 -12.26
CA MET A 9 -8.12 8.38 -11.18
C MET A 9 -8.64 7.49 -10.05
N PRO A 10 -9.22 6.30 -10.29
CA PRO A 10 -9.68 5.43 -9.20
C PRO A 10 -8.58 5.05 -8.20
N VAL A 11 -7.33 4.90 -8.66
CA VAL A 11 -6.18 4.64 -7.79
C VAL A 11 -5.93 5.83 -6.86
N PHE A 12 -5.96 7.05 -7.39
CA PHE A 12 -5.77 8.28 -6.59
C PHE A 12 -6.87 8.45 -5.55
N PHE A 13 -8.13 8.16 -5.89
CA PHE A 13 -9.23 8.18 -4.91
C PHE A 13 -9.04 7.11 -3.83
N SER A 14 -8.60 5.91 -4.21
CA SER A 14 -8.25 4.87 -3.25
C SER A 14 -7.16 5.33 -2.29
N PHE A 15 -6.09 5.95 -2.79
CA PHE A 15 -5.00 6.45 -1.97
C PHE A 15 -5.42 7.59 -1.03
N ALA A 16 -6.25 8.52 -1.53
CA ALA A 16 -6.80 9.59 -0.69
C ALA A 16 -7.62 9.00 0.48
N GLN A 17 -8.46 8.02 0.21
CA GLN A 17 -9.24 7.32 1.25
C GLN A 17 -8.34 6.59 2.24
N VAL A 18 -7.27 5.94 1.78
CA VAL A 18 -6.29 5.28 2.67
C VAL A 18 -5.70 6.28 3.67
N ARG A 19 -5.26 7.45 3.20
CA ARG A 19 -4.72 8.50 4.07
C ARG A 19 -5.72 8.95 5.13
N GLU A 20 -6.95 9.26 4.70
CA GLU A 20 -8.02 9.73 5.58
C GLU A 20 -8.41 8.69 6.62
N ASP A 21 -8.68 7.45 6.18
CA ASP A 21 -9.16 6.40 7.07
C ASP A 21 -8.07 5.91 8.04
N LEU A 22 -6.82 5.79 7.59
CA LEU A 22 -5.73 5.44 8.49
C LEU A 22 -5.52 6.51 9.56
N ALA A 23 -5.47 7.79 9.19
CA ALA A 23 -5.32 8.88 10.16
C ALA A 23 -6.46 8.87 11.19
N LYS A 24 -7.71 8.68 10.74
CA LYS A 24 -8.89 8.62 11.60
C LYS A 24 -8.90 7.42 12.55
N HIS A 25 -8.63 6.22 12.02
CA HIS A 25 -8.82 4.98 12.77
C HIS A 25 -7.64 4.59 13.66
N THR A 26 -6.43 5.11 13.39
CA THR A 26 -5.24 4.75 14.15
C THR A 26 -4.82 5.80 15.19
N ALA A 27 -5.49 6.95 15.23
CA ALA A 27 -5.17 8.05 16.16
C ALA A 27 -5.08 7.57 17.61
N GLY A 28 -4.00 7.94 18.31
CA GLY A 28 -3.81 7.66 19.73
C GLY A 28 -3.48 6.21 20.09
N LEU A 29 -3.14 5.37 19.10
CA LEU A 29 -2.63 4.02 19.38
C LEU A 29 -1.15 4.07 19.77
N GLU A 30 -0.81 3.36 20.85
CA GLU A 30 0.55 3.23 21.33
C GLU A 30 1.30 2.09 20.60
N PRO A 31 2.65 2.13 20.53
CA PRO A 31 3.44 1.11 19.86
C PRO A 31 3.11 -0.32 20.30
N ALA A 32 2.88 -0.56 21.59
CA ALA A 32 2.51 -1.87 22.10
C ALA A 32 1.18 -2.39 21.53
N GLN A 33 0.23 -1.50 21.26
CA GLN A 33 -1.05 -1.83 20.62
C GLN A 33 -0.87 -2.07 19.12
N ILE A 34 -0.06 -1.22 18.46
CA ILE A 34 0.20 -1.30 17.01
C ILE A 34 0.88 -2.62 16.65
N TRP A 35 1.83 -3.07 17.46
CA TRP A 35 2.62 -4.28 17.18
C TRP A 35 2.10 -5.55 17.86
N ARG A 36 1.01 -5.45 18.63
CA ARG A 36 0.34 -6.62 19.19
C ARG A 36 -0.23 -7.48 18.06
N THR A 37 0.17 -8.75 18.01
CA THR A 37 -0.40 -9.72 17.08
C THR A 37 -1.82 -10.05 17.48
N ILE A 38 -2.77 -9.89 16.58
CA ILE A 38 -4.18 -10.23 16.75
C ILE A 38 -4.56 -11.15 15.59
N GLY A 39 -4.82 -12.42 15.92
CA GLY A 39 -4.96 -13.45 14.89
C GLY A 39 -3.64 -13.72 14.18
N ALA A 40 -3.57 -13.49 12.88
CA ALA A 40 -2.38 -13.76 12.07
C ALA A 40 -1.39 -12.58 11.98
N ASN A 41 -1.82 -11.36 12.25
CA ASN A 41 -1.03 -10.16 11.95
C ASN A 41 -1.23 -9.04 12.99
N SER A 42 -0.35 -8.04 12.96
CA SER A 42 -0.47 -6.80 13.71
C SER A 42 -0.97 -5.66 12.82
N LEU A 43 -1.41 -4.56 13.43
CA LEU A 43 -1.69 -3.31 12.70
C LEU A 43 -0.42 -2.78 12.02
N GLY A 44 0.73 -2.82 12.71
CA GLY A 44 2.01 -2.40 12.15
C GLY A 44 2.39 -3.16 10.89
N PHE A 45 2.15 -4.48 10.86
CA PHE A 45 2.30 -5.27 9.63
C PHE A 45 1.41 -4.72 8.50
N GLN A 46 0.14 -4.42 8.74
CA GLN A 46 -0.77 -3.94 7.70
C GLN A 46 -0.30 -2.62 7.09
N LEU A 47 0.16 -1.68 7.91
CA LEU A 47 0.65 -0.39 7.44
C LEU A 47 1.96 -0.55 6.62
N LYS A 48 2.91 -1.33 7.12
CA LYS A 48 4.13 -1.65 6.36
C LYS A 48 3.81 -2.38 5.05
N HIS A 49 2.86 -3.31 5.09
CA HIS A 49 2.48 -4.06 3.91
C HIS A 49 1.78 -3.18 2.86
N ILE A 50 0.93 -2.23 3.26
CA ILE A 50 0.37 -1.22 2.35
C ILE A 50 1.51 -0.46 1.67
N ALA A 51 2.43 0.12 2.44
CA ALA A 51 3.55 0.87 1.88
C ALA A 51 4.41 0.02 0.93
N GLY A 52 4.84 -1.15 1.37
CA GLY A 52 5.72 -2.02 0.59
C GLY A 52 5.04 -2.62 -0.64
N SER A 53 3.75 -2.97 -0.56
CA SER A 53 3.03 -3.52 -1.71
C SER A 53 2.75 -2.47 -2.77
N VAL A 54 2.38 -1.24 -2.37
CA VAL A 54 2.22 -0.11 -3.30
C VAL A 54 3.51 0.15 -4.08
N ASP A 55 4.63 0.20 -3.38
CA ASP A 55 5.94 0.41 -4.00
C ASP A 55 6.29 -0.72 -5.00
N ARG A 56 6.14 -1.98 -4.61
CA ARG A 56 6.43 -3.14 -5.48
C ARG A 56 5.49 -3.24 -6.67
N ILE A 57 4.18 -3.03 -6.49
CA ILE A 57 3.21 -3.08 -7.60
C ILE A 57 3.48 -1.94 -8.58
N THR A 58 3.85 -0.75 -8.09
CA THR A 58 4.26 0.37 -8.93
C THR A 58 5.50 0.03 -9.77
N SER A 59 6.50 -0.66 -9.18
CA SER A 59 7.66 -1.13 -9.94
C SER A 59 7.26 -2.07 -11.07
N TYR A 60 6.39 -3.06 -10.82
CA TYR A 60 5.89 -3.96 -11.87
C TYR A 60 5.13 -3.20 -12.96
N LEU A 61 4.32 -2.22 -12.59
CA LEU A 61 3.57 -1.40 -13.52
C LEU A 61 4.49 -0.61 -14.46
N MET A 62 5.63 -0.12 -13.94
CA MET A 62 6.65 0.62 -14.66
C MET A 62 7.71 -0.29 -15.31
N GLU A 63 7.51 -1.62 -15.34
CA GLU A 63 8.48 -2.59 -15.88
C GLU A 63 9.86 -2.52 -15.22
N GLN A 64 9.92 -2.12 -13.97
CA GLN A 64 11.16 -2.05 -13.21
C GLN A 64 11.35 -3.30 -12.37
N PRO A 65 12.56 -3.90 -12.36
CA PRO A 65 12.86 -5.01 -11.46
C PRO A 65 12.78 -4.54 -10.01
N LEU A 66 12.35 -5.43 -9.11
CA LEU A 66 12.40 -5.14 -7.69
C LEU A 66 13.84 -4.98 -7.21
N THR A 67 14.07 -3.98 -6.40
CA THR A 67 15.37 -3.72 -5.79
C THR A 67 15.63 -4.61 -4.58
N ASP A 68 16.89 -4.77 -4.19
CA ASP A 68 17.26 -5.46 -2.95
C ASP A 68 16.65 -4.79 -1.71
N ALA A 69 16.51 -3.46 -1.73
CA ALA A 69 15.86 -2.71 -0.66
C ALA A 69 14.38 -3.06 -0.53
N GLN A 70 13.64 -3.15 -1.63
CA GLN A 70 12.24 -3.59 -1.62
C GLN A 70 12.09 -5.02 -1.11
N MET A 71 13.02 -5.90 -1.48
CA MET A 71 13.02 -7.28 -1.00
C MET A 71 13.41 -7.39 0.49
N ALA A 72 14.33 -6.55 0.96
CA ALA A 72 14.66 -6.46 2.37
C ALA A 72 13.48 -5.94 3.19
N PHE A 73 12.81 -4.90 2.70
CA PHE A 73 11.60 -4.35 3.33
C PHE A 73 10.49 -5.40 3.46
N LEU A 74 10.21 -6.15 2.39
CA LEU A 74 9.22 -7.23 2.40
C LEU A 74 9.47 -8.25 3.54
N ARG A 75 10.73 -8.62 3.76
CA ARG A 75 11.09 -9.56 4.84
C ARG A 75 10.90 -8.99 6.26
N GLN A 76 10.83 -7.67 6.39
CA GLN A 76 10.73 -6.96 7.66
C GLN A 76 9.33 -6.38 7.93
N GLU A 77 8.36 -6.58 7.04
CA GLU A 77 7.01 -6.02 7.20
C GLU A 77 6.31 -6.48 8.49
N SER A 78 6.59 -7.70 8.96
CA SER A 78 5.95 -8.30 10.14
C SER A 78 6.55 -7.89 11.48
N SER A 79 7.62 -7.11 11.48
CA SER A 79 8.33 -6.71 12.70
C SER A 79 8.62 -5.23 12.72
N GLY A 80 8.65 -4.65 13.93
CA GLY A 80 8.98 -3.25 14.13
C GLY A 80 8.64 -2.76 15.53
N SER A 81 8.93 -1.49 15.75
CA SER A 81 8.63 -0.77 17.00
C SER A 81 8.23 0.69 16.72
N GLU A 82 8.00 1.01 15.44
CA GLU A 82 7.64 2.35 15.00
C GLU A 82 6.31 2.77 15.62
N ASP A 83 6.19 4.04 15.95
CA ASP A 83 4.93 4.66 16.37
C ASP A 83 4.01 4.91 15.16
N ILE A 84 2.79 5.32 15.45
CA ILE A 84 1.78 5.54 14.40
C ILE A 84 2.18 6.68 13.47
N THR A 85 2.84 7.73 13.95
CA THR A 85 3.27 8.87 13.14
C THR A 85 4.28 8.45 12.09
N ALA A 86 5.28 7.65 12.48
CA ALA A 86 6.28 7.11 11.57
C ALA A 86 5.66 6.17 10.53
N LEU A 87 4.73 5.30 10.94
CA LEU A 87 4.04 4.38 10.03
C LEU A 87 3.14 5.11 9.03
N LEU A 88 2.39 6.13 9.46
CA LEU A 88 1.58 6.94 8.54
C LEU A 88 2.44 7.72 7.55
N ALA A 89 3.58 8.27 8.00
CA ALA A 89 4.53 8.95 7.12
C ALA A 89 5.13 7.98 6.08
N LEU A 90 5.43 6.74 6.48
CA LEU A 90 5.91 5.69 5.57
C LEU A 90 4.88 5.35 4.50
N VAL A 91 3.61 5.18 4.89
CA VAL A 91 2.51 4.93 3.95
C VAL A 91 2.37 6.10 3.00
N ASP A 92 2.29 7.34 3.52
CA ASP A 92 2.10 8.53 2.69
C ASP A 92 3.23 8.72 1.68
N ALA A 93 4.48 8.51 2.08
CA ALA A 93 5.63 8.57 1.18
C ALA A 93 5.52 7.56 0.02
N SER A 94 5.10 6.33 0.32
CA SER A 94 4.91 5.30 -0.71
C SER A 94 3.75 5.63 -1.65
N LEU A 95 2.61 6.09 -1.13
CA LEU A 95 1.47 6.52 -1.94
C LEU A 95 1.85 7.70 -2.85
N SER A 96 2.53 8.71 -2.30
CA SER A 96 2.97 9.90 -3.06
C SER A 96 3.95 9.53 -4.17
N HIS A 97 4.93 8.67 -3.87
CA HIS A 97 5.85 8.17 -4.89
C HIS A 97 5.12 7.43 -6.02
N SER A 98 4.16 6.57 -5.67
CA SER A 98 3.33 5.87 -6.67
C SER A 98 2.50 6.85 -7.50
N GLU A 99 1.86 7.85 -6.88
CA GLU A 99 1.10 8.90 -7.58
C GLU A 99 1.96 9.64 -8.60
N ASP A 100 3.19 10.01 -8.25
CA ASP A 100 4.12 10.70 -9.15
C ASP A 100 4.50 9.82 -10.35
N ARG A 101 4.70 8.52 -10.14
CA ARG A 101 4.96 7.57 -11.22
C ARG A 101 3.74 7.40 -12.14
N LEU A 102 2.55 7.26 -11.55
CA LEU A 102 1.30 7.10 -12.28
C LEU A 102 0.93 8.31 -13.13
N ARG A 103 1.32 9.53 -12.72
CA ARG A 103 1.15 10.75 -13.55
C ARG A 103 1.97 10.73 -14.83
N GLN A 104 3.08 9.97 -14.85
CA GLN A 104 3.97 9.84 -16.00
C GLN A 104 3.57 8.69 -16.94
N LEU A 105 2.53 7.92 -16.58
CA LEU A 105 2.10 6.77 -17.35
C LEU A 105 1.57 7.22 -18.72
N ASP A 106 2.08 6.61 -19.80
CA ASP A 106 1.54 6.84 -21.14
C ASP A 106 0.10 6.30 -21.23
N GLN A 107 -0.81 7.17 -21.63
CA GLN A 107 -2.23 6.83 -21.79
C GLN A 107 -2.47 5.74 -22.84
N ASN A 108 -1.57 5.58 -23.81
CA ASN A 108 -1.67 4.55 -24.84
C ASN A 108 -1.22 3.18 -24.34
N SER A 109 -0.49 3.11 -23.22
CA SER A 109 0.06 1.87 -22.65
C SER A 109 -0.94 1.06 -21.81
N ILE A 110 -2.15 1.53 -21.62
CA ILE A 110 -3.13 0.94 -20.66
C ILE A 110 -3.38 -0.56 -20.88
N TYR A 111 -3.34 -1.03 -22.13
CA TYR A 111 -3.55 -2.43 -22.48
C TYR A 111 -2.25 -3.21 -22.69
N GLU A 112 -1.10 -2.59 -22.53
CA GLU A 112 0.19 -3.28 -22.67
C GLU A 112 0.35 -4.39 -21.63
N ALA A 113 0.99 -5.47 -22.08
CA ALA A 113 1.28 -6.61 -21.20
C ALA A 113 2.25 -6.21 -20.08
N ARG A 114 2.00 -6.77 -18.92
CA ARG A 114 2.85 -6.68 -17.71
C ARG A 114 2.94 -8.05 -17.07
N SER A 115 3.82 -8.17 -16.10
CA SER A 115 3.87 -9.35 -15.24
C SER A 115 3.97 -8.92 -13.77
N VAL A 116 3.49 -9.77 -12.86
CA VAL A 116 3.47 -9.46 -11.43
C VAL A 116 3.96 -10.66 -10.59
N GLY A 117 4.70 -10.33 -9.55
CA GLY A 117 5.17 -11.29 -8.56
C GLY A 117 6.33 -12.16 -9.04
N ARG A 118 6.86 -12.98 -8.13
CA ARG A 118 8.01 -13.87 -8.39
C ARG A 118 7.74 -14.90 -9.51
N ARG A 119 6.49 -15.25 -9.73
CA ARG A 119 6.07 -16.22 -10.75
C ARG A 119 5.81 -15.56 -12.10
N ALA A 120 6.07 -14.26 -12.23
CA ALA A 120 5.83 -13.47 -13.44
C ALA A 120 4.43 -13.74 -14.03
N LEU A 121 3.39 -13.69 -13.17
CA LEU A 121 2.03 -13.93 -13.60
C LEU A 121 1.62 -12.87 -14.63
N PRO A 122 1.06 -13.27 -15.79
CA PRO A 122 0.71 -12.33 -16.85
C PRO A 122 -0.45 -11.43 -16.43
N THR A 123 -0.32 -10.15 -16.77
CA THR A 123 -1.34 -9.12 -16.55
C THR A 123 -1.17 -8.00 -17.58
N THR A 124 -1.83 -6.87 -17.36
CA THR A 124 -1.73 -5.65 -18.16
C THR A 124 -1.56 -4.43 -17.27
N VAL A 125 -1.24 -3.27 -17.85
CA VAL A 125 -1.20 -2.00 -17.11
C VAL A 125 -2.51 -1.77 -16.37
N ILE A 126 -3.66 -1.85 -17.03
CA ILE A 126 -4.97 -1.68 -16.36
C ILE A 126 -5.19 -2.75 -15.28
N GLY A 127 -4.76 -3.98 -15.49
CA GLY A 127 -4.83 -5.04 -14.49
C GLY A 127 -4.05 -4.70 -13.24
N LEU A 128 -2.84 -4.12 -13.38
CA LEU A 128 -2.04 -3.66 -12.24
C LEU A 128 -2.62 -2.42 -11.57
N LEU A 129 -3.24 -1.49 -12.31
CA LEU A 129 -3.94 -0.35 -11.71
C LEU A 129 -5.12 -0.80 -10.83
N VAL A 130 -5.92 -1.75 -11.33
CA VAL A 130 -7.00 -2.35 -10.54
C VAL A 130 -6.45 -3.08 -9.32
N HIS A 131 -5.39 -3.88 -9.50
CA HIS A 131 -4.74 -4.61 -8.41
C HIS A 131 -4.17 -3.66 -7.35
N LEU A 132 -3.55 -2.57 -7.76
CA LEU A 132 -3.01 -1.56 -6.85
C LEU A 132 -4.11 -0.95 -5.97
N ALA A 133 -5.25 -0.56 -6.55
CA ALA A 133 -6.37 -0.01 -5.82
C ALA A 133 -7.03 -1.04 -4.88
N GLU A 134 -7.39 -2.23 -5.39
CA GLU A 134 -8.12 -3.24 -4.62
C GLU A 134 -7.27 -3.83 -3.49
N HIS A 135 -5.98 -4.10 -3.76
CA HIS A 135 -5.05 -4.64 -2.78
C HIS A 135 -4.87 -3.67 -1.60
N THR A 136 -4.70 -2.39 -1.92
CA THR A 136 -4.56 -1.33 -0.91
C THR A 136 -5.82 -1.21 -0.05
N GLN A 137 -7.02 -1.24 -0.65
CA GLN A 137 -8.29 -1.18 0.06
C GLN A 137 -8.55 -2.43 0.92
N ARG A 138 -8.14 -3.62 0.46
CA ARG A 138 -8.22 -4.86 1.23
C ARG A 138 -7.43 -4.76 2.52
N HIS A 139 -6.18 -4.28 2.45
CA HIS A 139 -5.32 -4.12 3.62
C HIS A 139 -5.74 -2.94 4.51
N LEU A 140 -6.30 -1.87 3.94
CA LEU A 140 -6.95 -0.80 4.71
C LEU A 140 -8.09 -1.35 5.58
N GLY A 141 -8.98 -2.16 5.01
CA GLY A 141 -10.07 -2.78 5.77
C GLY A 141 -9.57 -3.64 6.94
N GLN A 142 -8.48 -4.40 6.73
CA GLN A 142 -7.83 -5.17 7.79
C GLN A 142 -7.20 -4.26 8.84
N ALA A 143 -6.53 -3.18 8.44
CA ALA A 143 -5.93 -2.21 9.35
C ALA A 143 -6.99 -1.53 10.24
N ILE A 144 -8.13 -1.13 9.68
CA ILE A 144 -9.25 -0.56 10.43
C ILE A 144 -9.78 -1.56 11.46
N MET A 145 -9.97 -2.83 11.08
CA MET A 145 -10.42 -3.86 12.01
C MET A 145 -9.41 -4.06 13.14
N LEU A 146 -8.12 -4.22 12.80
CA LEU A 146 -7.06 -4.40 13.80
C LEU A 146 -6.91 -3.20 14.72
N SER A 147 -7.10 -1.97 14.22
CA SER A 147 -7.05 -0.76 15.05
C SER A 147 -8.14 -0.74 16.13
N ARG A 148 -9.34 -1.25 15.79
CA ARG A 148 -10.44 -1.38 16.75
C ARG A 148 -10.16 -2.47 17.79
N LEU A 149 -9.67 -3.62 17.36
CA LEU A 149 -9.32 -4.73 18.24
C LEU A 149 -8.13 -4.39 19.15
N ALA A 150 -7.16 -3.62 18.66
CA ALA A 150 -6.00 -3.18 19.42
C ALA A 150 -6.37 -2.29 20.63
N ARG A 151 -7.52 -1.62 20.60
CA ARG A 151 -8.02 -0.80 21.70
C ARG A 151 -8.72 -1.60 22.81
N GLN A 152 -9.07 -2.85 22.53
CA GLN A 152 -9.72 -3.71 23.52
C GLN A 152 -8.67 -4.23 24.51
N PRO A 153 -9.04 -4.41 25.79
CA PRO A 153 -8.20 -5.11 26.75
C PRO A 153 -7.82 -6.49 26.20
N GLY A 154 -6.57 -6.89 26.37
CA GLY A 154 -6.09 -8.22 25.97
C GLY A 154 -6.61 -9.31 26.91
#